data_d17d6b825109e335ecd8a77015a41a77
#
_entry.id   d17d6b825109e335ecd8a77015a41a77
#
_cell.length_a   1.000
_cell.length_b   1.000
_cell.length_c   1.000
_cell.angle_alpha   90.00
_cell.angle_beta   90.00
_cell.angle_gamma   90.00
#
_symmetry.space_group_name_H-M   'P 1'
#
loop_
_entity.id
_entity.type
_entity.pdbx_description
1 polymer ?
#
loop_
_entity_poly.entity_id
_entity_poly.type
_entity_poly.pdbx_seq_one_letter_code
_entity_poly.pdbx_strand_id
1 'polypeptide(L)'
;MGARASQPYEIKERIDGKTVIVTGCNTGIGKPTAQEFYRVGGRVIMACRDVSKAEKAADEIRKEVELSFPHDKAGKLIIKKLDLSSLESIRNFVDDLNDSEDQINILVNNAGVMSPTRKTTADGFELTFGTNYLGHFYLTLLLLPRILASAPARIVNVSSLAYEYGRIHWDNLSLERNYGMFTAYSQSKLANILFTRELASRLDGMGVTVNSLCPGVSATDITRFYGGVIRKIWGYLCPLVQKTIPEAITTILFCALDKSLDADSGFYYSDCARKELAPHALSEEDAKKLWDLSLTLVGLEEFPVKDNKADGLRIVAA
;
A
#
# COMPACT_ATOMS: atom_id res chain seq x y z
N MET A 1 -2.60 -24.23 19.98
CA MET A 1 -1.33 -23.52 20.26
C MET A 1 -1.62 -22.03 20.15
N GLY A 2 -1.58 -21.30 21.27
CA GLY A 2 -1.89 -19.87 21.30
C GLY A 2 -0.88 -19.09 20.47
N ALA A 3 -1.37 -18.28 19.56
CA ALA A 3 -0.53 -17.32 18.83
C ALA A 3 0.10 -16.38 19.85
N ARG A 4 1.41 -16.45 20.01
CA ARG A 4 2.19 -15.49 20.78
C ARG A 4 1.98 -14.14 20.09
N ALA A 5 1.43 -13.14 20.79
CA ALA A 5 1.39 -11.79 20.31
C ALA A 5 2.82 -11.40 19.87
N SER A 6 2.99 -11.03 18.60
CA SER A 6 4.27 -10.54 18.12
C SER A 6 4.60 -9.27 18.88
N GLN A 7 5.79 -9.18 19.44
CA GLN A 7 6.23 -7.92 20.05
C GLN A 7 6.19 -6.81 18.98
N PRO A 8 5.73 -5.59 19.32
CA PRO A 8 5.76 -4.48 18.39
C PRO A 8 7.19 -4.30 17.84
N TYR A 9 7.28 -4.05 16.52
CA TYR A 9 8.56 -3.70 15.91
C TYR A 9 9.03 -2.35 16.46
N GLU A 10 10.20 -2.33 17.05
CA GLU A 10 10.80 -1.11 17.55
C GLU A 10 11.64 -0.47 16.42
N ILE A 11 11.32 0.78 16.10
CA ILE A 11 12.10 1.54 15.12
C ILE A 11 13.45 1.90 15.72
N LYS A 12 14.52 1.36 15.17
CA LYS A 12 15.88 1.50 15.72
C LYS A 12 16.60 2.78 15.29
N GLU A 13 16.19 3.36 14.16
CA GLU A 13 16.86 4.50 13.57
C GLU A 13 15.88 5.57 13.11
N ARG A 14 16.35 6.79 13.12
CA ARG A 14 15.63 7.92 12.53
C ARG A 14 15.75 7.89 11.01
N ILE A 15 14.78 8.53 10.36
CA ILE A 15 14.72 8.65 8.90
C ILE A 15 14.76 10.11 8.43
N ASP A 16 15.52 10.94 9.15
CA ASP A 16 15.70 12.35 8.79
C ASP A 16 16.15 12.48 7.33
N GLY A 17 15.54 13.41 6.62
CA GLY A 17 15.84 13.64 5.21
C GLY A 17 15.19 12.67 4.22
N LYS A 18 14.52 11.60 4.67
CA LYS A 18 13.79 10.69 3.79
C LYS A 18 12.35 11.14 3.56
N THR A 19 11.90 11.04 2.31
CA THR A 19 10.50 11.27 1.92
C THR A 19 9.76 9.94 1.88
N VAL A 20 8.61 9.90 2.58
CA VAL A 20 7.73 8.74 2.72
C VAL A 20 6.35 9.10 2.20
N ILE A 21 5.80 8.33 1.28
CA ILE A 21 4.41 8.47 0.83
C ILE A 21 3.58 7.38 1.49
N VAL A 22 2.47 7.75 2.14
CA VAL A 22 1.50 6.80 2.69
C VAL A 22 0.12 7.10 2.11
N THR A 23 -0.44 6.14 1.36
CA THR A 23 -1.78 6.30 0.80
C THR A 23 -2.87 5.98 1.83
N GLY A 24 -3.96 6.77 1.87
CA GLY A 24 -5.11 6.52 2.73
C GLY A 24 -4.82 6.62 4.24
N CYS A 25 -3.98 7.57 4.63
CA CYS A 25 -3.50 7.70 6.01
C CYS A 25 -4.24 8.75 6.85
N ASN A 26 -5.45 9.13 6.49
CA ASN A 26 -6.31 9.98 7.32
C ASN A 26 -7.15 9.19 8.34
N THR A 27 -7.10 7.86 8.33
CA THR A 27 -7.86 6.96 9.22
C THR A 27 -7.24 5.56 9.23
N GLY A 28 -7.81 4.65 10.04
CA GLY A 28 -7.41 3.24 10.08
C GLY A 28 -5.94 3.05 10.45
N ILE A 29 -5.29 2.04 9.88
CA ILE A 29 -3.88 1.73 10.13
C ILE A 29 -2.92 2.71 9.44
N GLY A 30 -3.37 3.41 8.39
CA GLY A 30 -2.55 4.40 7.69
C GLY A 30 -2.21 5.61 8.55
N LYS A 31 -3.12 6.08 9.42
CA LYS A 31 -2.89 7.22 10.29
C LYS A 31 -1.74 6.97 11.29
N PRO A 32 -1.76 5.92 12.11
CA PRO A 32 -0.65 5.61 13.02
C PRO A 32 0.63 5.22 12.27
N THR A 33 0.56 4.67 11.05
CA THR A 33 1.74 4.45 10.21
C THR A 33 2.40 5.78 9.84
N ALA A 34 1.63 6.76 9.37
CA ALA A 34 2.12 8.11 9.07
C ALA A 34 2.68 8.80 10.33
N GLN A 35 2.04 8.61 11.48
CA GLN A 35 2.48 9.12 12.77
C GLN A 35 3.87 8.62 13.16
N GLU A 36 4.14 7.31 13.03
CA GLU A 36 5.44 6.76 13.37
C GLU A 36 6.55 7.25 12.44
N PHE A 37 6.31 7.32 11.12
CA PHE A 37 7.28 7.93 10.20
C PHE A 37 7.55 9.40 10.52
N TYR A 38 6.50 10.16 10.86
CA TYR A 38 6.64 11.56 11.29
C TYR A 38 7.45 11.68 12.57
N ARG A 39 7.15 10.84 13.59
CA ARG A 39 7.84 10.83 14.87
C ARG A 39 9.34 10.62 14.71
N VAL A 40 9.75 9.71 13.83
CA VAL A 40 11.17 9.40 13.61
C VAL A 40 11.86 10.28 12.56
N GLY A 41 11.29 11.44 12.24
CA GLY A 41 11.94 12.48 11.45
C GLY A 41 11.64 12.46 9.95
N GLY A 42 10.78 11.57 9.48
CA GLY A 42 10.43 11.46 8.07
C GLY A 42 9.65 12.67 7.54
N ARG A 43 9.88 13.02 6.28
CA ARG A 43 9.01 13.89 5.49
C ARG A 43 7.87 13.04 4.93
N VAL A 44 6.70 13.08 5.57
CA VAL A 44 5.57 12.18 5.28
C VAL A 44 4.54 12.90 4.40
N ILE A 45 4.36 12.39 3.20
CA ILE A 45 3.30 12.80 2.27
C ILE A 45 2.04 11.98 2.61
N MET A 46 1.07 12.62 3.21
CA MET A 46 -0.24 12.06 3.51
C MET A 46 -1.12 12.11 2.26
N ALA A 47 -1.07 11.05 1.44
CA ALA A 47 -1.79 10.96 0.18
C ALA A 47 -3.23 10.46 0.41
N CYS A 48 -4.20 11.38 0.43
CA CYS A 48 -5.57 11.12 0.84
C CYS A 48 -6.59 11.75 -0.10
N ARG A 49 -7.73 11.05 -0.30
CA ARG A 49 -8.83 11.56 -1.13
C ARG A 49 -9.53 12.77 -0.50
N ASP A 50 -9.76 12.71 0.80
CA ASP A 50 -10.44 13.77 1.58
C ASP A 50 -9.37 14.58 2.33
N VAL A 51 -9.01 15.72 1.73
CA VAL A 51 -7.97 16.63 2.27
C VAL A 51 -8.36 17.17 3.64
N SER A 52 -9.62 17.56 3.84
CA SER A 52 -10.08 18.11 5.13
C SER A 52 -9.97 17.10 6.27
N LYS A 53 -10.26 15.80 6.00
CA LYS A 53 -10.03 14.76 6.99
C LYS A 53 -8.56 14.48 7.20
N ALA A 54 -7.73 14.61 6.17
CA ALA A 54 -6.29 14.43 6.30
C ALA A 54 -5.64 15.55 7.12
N GLU A 55 -6.08 16.81 6.96
CA GLU A 55 -5.65 17.94 7.79
C GLU A 55 -5.95 17.69 9.27
N LYS A 56 -7.20 17.31 9.59
CA LYS A 56 -7.58 16.96 10.98
C LYS A 56 -6.71 15.83 11.54
N ALA A 57 -6.49 14.78 10.74
CA ALA A 57 -5.65 13.66 11.15
C ALA A 57 -4.19 14.10 11.38
N ALA A 58 -3.65 15.01 10.55
CA ALA A 58 -2.32 15.55 10.71
C ALA A 58 -2.18 16.41 11.98
N ASP A 59 -3.20 17.21 12.31
CA ASP A 59 -3.20 18.01 13.54
C ASP A 59 -3.25 17.13 14.79
N GLU A 60 -4.06 16.06 14.75
CA GLU A 60 -4.10 15.06 15.82
C GLU A 60 -2.76 14.35 15.98
N ILE A 61 -2.11 13.95 14.88
CA ILE A 61 -0.77 13.34 14.89
C ILE A 61 0.27 14.28 15.49
N ARG A 62 0.31 15.55 15.05
CA ARG A 62 1.26 16.54 15.58
C ARG A 62 1.13 16.69 17.09
N LYS A 63 -0.11 16.88 17.55
CA LYS A 63 -0.42 17.03 18.98
C LYS A 63 -0.05 15.80 19.80
N GLU A 64 -0.35 14.60 19.29
CA GLU A 64 -0.07 13.36 20.00
C GLU A 64 1.44 13.08 20.08
N VAL A 65 2.19 13.32 19.01
CA VAL A 65 3.65 13.17 19.00
C VAL A 65 4.31 14.19 19.93
N GLU A 66 3.88 15.45 19.93
CA GLU A 66 4.41 16.47 20.84
C GLU A 66 4.17 16.11 22.32
N LEU A 67 3.00 15.59 22.66
CA LEU A 67 2.66 15.19 24.02
C LEU A 67 3.36 13.91 24.48
N SER A 68 3.50 12.94 23.59
CA SER A 68 4.03 11.60 23.95
C SER A 68 5.55 11.51 23.81
N PHE A 69 6.14 12.32 22.93
CA PHE A 69 7.57 12.31 22.60
C PHE A 69 8.15 13.73 22.54
N PRO A 70 8.10 14.49 23.64
CA PRO A 70 8.42 15.94 23.65
C PRO A 70 9.90 16.24 23.32
N HIS A 71 10.78 15.25 23.42
CA HIS A 71 12.21 15.38 23.12
C HIS A 71 12.59 14.91 21.72
N ASP A 72 11.67 14.27 21.00
CA ASP A 72 11.92 13.79 19.64
C ASP A 72 11.76 14.96 18.65
N LYS A 73 12.73 15.10 17.77
CA LYS A 73 12.62 16.02 16.64
C LYS A 73 11.74 15.37 15.57
N ALA A 74 10.45 15.68 15.56
CA ALA A 74 9.54 15.19 14.54
C ALA A 74 9.90 15.71 13.14
N GLY A 75 9.47 14.98 12.10
CA GLY A 75 9.70 15.31 10.71
C GLY A 75 8.75 16.39 10.16
N LYS A 76 8.13 16.12 9.02
CA LYS A 76 7.13 17.00 8.41
C LYS A 76 5.93 16.17 7.92
N LEU A 77 4.71 16.66 8.13
CA LEU A 77 3.48 16.12 7.54
C LEU A 77 3.03 17.06 6.43
N ILE A 78 2.87 16.51 5.23
CA ILE A 78 2.43 17.23 4.04
C ILE A 78 1.19 16.51 3.49
N ILE A 79 0.10 17.23 3.35
CA ILE A 79 -1.14 16.69 2.85
C ILE A 79 -1.22 16.93 1.35
N LYS A 80 -1.45 15.88 0.57
CA LYS A 80 -1.69 15.97 -0.86
C LYS A 80 -2.92 15.16 -1.25
N LYS A 81 -3.73 15.73 -2.15
CA LYS A 81 -4.95 15.08 -2.64
C LYS A 81 -4.61 13.92 -3.56
N LEU A 82 -5.12 12.73 -3.24
CA LEU A 82 -5.00 11.52 -4.07
C LEU A 82 -6.29 10.70 -3.98
N ASP A 83 -6.98 10.55 -5.11
CA ASP A 83 -8.07 9.58 -5.26
C ASP A 83 -7.64 8.43 -6.16
N LEU A 84 -7.36 7.27 -5.55
CA LEU A 84 -6.94 6.07 -6.27
C LEU A 84 -8.05 5.46 -7.14
N SER A 85 -9.27 5.97 -7.06
CA SER A 85 -10.37 5.58 -7.95
C SER A 85 -10.50 6.48 -9.19
N SER A 86 -9.45 7.27 -9.50
CA SER A 86 -9.39 8.14 -10.68
C SER A 86 -7.96 8.20 -11.20
N LEU A 87 -7.73 7.72 -12.42
CA LEU A 87 -6.43 7.80 -13.08
C LEU A 87 -5.98 9.24 -13.28
N GLU A 88 -6.91 10.15 -13.56
CA GLU A 88 -6.63 11.59 -13.65
C GLU A 88 -6.12 12.16 -12.31
N SER A 89 -6.78 11.81 -11.20
CA SER A 89 -6.33 12.24 -9.87
C SER A 89 -4.94 11.72 -9.52
N ILE A 90 -4.61 10.50 -9.95
CA ILE A 90 -3.29 9.92 -9.75
C ILE A 90 -2.22 10.67 -10.57
N ARG A 91 -2.49 10.99 -11.83
CA ARG A 91 -1.58 11.82 -12.66
C ARG A 91 -1.33 13.17 -12.02
N ASN A 92 -2.39 13.91 -11.68
CA ASN A 92 -2.29 15.22 -11.05
C ASN A 92 -1.51 15.19 -9.73
N PHE A 93 -1.66 14.11 -8.94
CA PHE A 93 -0.89 13.92 -7.71
C PHE A 93 0.60 13.73 -8.01
N VAL A 94 0.94 12.94 -9.03
CA VAL A 94 2.33 12.67 -9.41
C VAL A 94 2.99 13.93 -9.99
N ASP A 95 2.28 14.69 -10.80
CA ASP A 95 2.78 15.96 -11.36
C ASP A 95 3.09 16.95 -10.22
N ASP A 96 2.16 17.14 -9.26
CA ASP A 96 2.38 18.00 -8.09
C ASP A 96 3.55 17.50 -7.20
N LEU A 97 3.77 16.18 -7.10
CA LEU A 97 4.94 15.63 -6.41
C LEU A 97 6.24 15.89 -7.17
N ASN A 98 6.23 15.77 -8.49
CA ASN A 98 7.42 16.00 -9.32
C ASN A 98 7.92 17.45 -9.20
N ASP A 99 7.02 18.39 -8.98
CA ASP A 99 7.35 19.80 -8.79
C ASP A 99 7.84 20.14 -7.37
N SER A 100 7.49 19.33 -6.37
CA SER A 100 7.68 19.66 -4.95
C SER A 100 8.61 18.73 -4.17
N GLU A 101 8.93 17.55 -4.70
CA GLU A 101 9.72 16.54 -4.00
C GLU A 101 10.87 16.04 -4.88
N ASP A 102 12.10 16.17 -4.38
CA ASP A 102 13.30 15.72 -5.10
C ASP A 102 13.53 14.21 -4.98
N GLN A 103 12.99 13.57 -3.95
CA GLN A 103 13.21 12.16 -3.67
C GLN A 103 11.97 11.48 -3.09
N ILE A 104 11.87 10.16 -3.32
CA ILE A 104 10.87 9.28 -2.71
C ILE A 104 11.58 8.01 -2.26
N ASN A 105 11.83 7.90 -0.96
CA ASN A 105 12.60 6.79 -0.41
C ASN A 105 11.70 5.61 0.03
N ILE A 106 10.45 5.90 0.42
CA ILE A 106 9.52 4.86 0.87
C ILE A 106 8.13 5.16 0.30
N LEU A 107 7.54 4.18 -0.39
CA LEU A 107 6.14 4.22 -0.83
C LEU A 107 5.35 3.13 -0.11
N VAL A 108 4.35 3.53 0.67
CA VAL A 108 3.42 2.60 1.34
C VAL A 108 2.07 2.66 0.66
N ASN A 109 1.78 1.67 -0.17
CA ASN A 109 0.48 1.45 -0.82
C ASN A 109 -0.49 0.82 0.19
N ASN A 110 -1.05 1.65 1.07
CA ASN A 110 -1.85 1.22 2.21
C ASN A 110 -3.36 1.37 1.98
N ALA A 111 -3.80 2.36 1.20
CA ALA A 111 -5.23 2.63 1.01
C ALA A 111 -5.99 1.39 0.54
N GLY A 112 -7.22 1.24 1.03
CA GLY A 112 -8.07 0.14 0.59
C GLY A 112 -9.54 0.39 0.91
N VAL A 113 -10.37 -0.19 0.07
CA VAL A 113 -11.83 -0.18 0.22
C VAL A 113 -12.37 -1.60 0.03
N MET A 114 -13.56 -1.82 0.56
CA MET A 114 -14.32 -3.05 0.37
C MET A 114 -15.78 -2.65 0.15
N SER A 115 -16.24 -2.65 -1.10
CA SER A 115 -17.57 -2.14 -1.44
C SER A 115 -18.64 -3.23 -1.23
N PRO A 116 -19.72 -2.98 -0.49
CA PRO A 116 -20.79 -3.97 -0.29
C PRO A 116 -21.59 -4.25 -1.54
N THR A 117 -21.62 -3.33 -2.49
CA THR A 117 -22.28 -3.46 -3.78
C THR A 117 -21.32 -3.15 -4.90
N ARG A 118 -21.53 -3.71 -6.09
CA ARG A 118 -20.74 -3.38 -7.25
C ARG A 118 -20.89 -1.89 -7.59
N LYS A 119 -19.77 -1.19 -7.60
CA LYS A 119 -19.62 0.20 -8.06
C LYS A 119 -18.43 0.25 -8.99
N THR A 120 -18.32 1.33 -9.75
CA THR A 120 -17.18 1.57 -10.64
C THR A 120 -16.38 2.79 -10.18
N THR A 121 -15.11 2.82 -10.53
CA THR A 121 -14.25 3.99 -10.47
C THR A 121 -14.66 5.02 -11.54
N ALA A 122 -14.04 6.20 -11.52
CA ALA A 122 -14.24 7.21 -12.57
C ALA A 122 -13.87 6.67 -13.96
N ASP A 123 -12.94 5.73 -14.03
CA ASP A 123 -12.42 5.13 -15.25
C ASP A 123 -13.13 3.82 -15.65
N GLY A 124 -14.22 3.46 -14.94
CA GLY A 124 -15.08 2.32 -15.26
C GLY A 124 -14.66 0.96 -14.66
N PHE A 125 -13.59 0.89 -13.88
CA PHE A 125 -13.15 -0.35 -13.19
C PHE A 125 -14.04 -0.67 -11.99
N GLU A 126 -14.14 -1.96 -11.60
CA GLU A 126 -14.77 -2.32 -10.33
C GLU A 126 -14.05 -1.59 -9.19
N LEU A 127 -14.83 -0.96 -8.29
CA LEU A 127 -14.31 0.02 -7.33
C LEU A 127 -13.25 -0.55 -6.38
N THR A 128 -13.43 -1.80 -5.91
CA THR A 128 -12.47 -2.42 -4.97
C THR A 128 -11.18 -2.79 -5.67
N PHE A 129 -11.27 -3.43 -6.84
CA PHE A 129 -10.10 -3.79 -7.65
C PHE A 129 -9.39 -2.54 -8.19
N GLY A 130 -10.16 -1.58 -8.71
CA GLY A 130 -9.63 -0.32 -9.23
C GLY A 130 -8.89 0.48 -8.17
N THR A 131 -9.45 0.63 -6.96
CA THR A 131 -8.84 1.42 -5.88
C THR A 131 -7.68 0.69 -5.21
N ASN A 132 -7.87 -0.59 -4.83
CA ASN A 132 -6.90 -1.32 -4.01
C ASN A 132 -5.69 -1.78 -4.80
N TYR A 133 -5.85 -2.03 -6.10
CA TYR A 133 -4.82 -2.59 -6.96
C TYR A 133 -4.46 -1.66 -8.13
N LEU A 134 -5.34 -1.44 -9.13
CA LEU A 134 -4.99 -0.69 -10.34
C LEU A 134 -4.52 0.74 -10.04
N GLY A 135 -5.16 1.43 -9.09
CA GLY A 135 -4.75 2.77 -8.68
C GLY A 135 -3.36 2.78 -8.06
N HIS A 136 -3.02 1.81 -7.22
CA HIS A 136 -1.68 1.67 -6.66
C HIS A 136 -0.65 1.21 -7.71
N PHE A 137 -1.02 0.31 -8.60
CA PHE A 137 -0.21 -0.08 -9.74
C PHE A 137 0.19 1.15 -10.56
N TYR A 138 -0.80 1.93 -10.99
CA TYR A 138 -0.58 3.15 -11.79
C TYR A 138 0.25 4.19 -11.05
N LEU A 139 -0.10 4.48 -9.79
CA LEU A 139 0.65 5.39 -8.94
C LEU A 139 2.12 4.98 -8.82
N THR A 140 2.36 3.71 -8.55
CA THR A 140 3.71 3.17 -8.37
C THR A 140 4.53 3.33 -9.64
N LEU A 141 3.98 2.99 -10.81
CA LEU A 141 4.70 3.10 -12.07
C LEU A 141 5.02 4.55 -12.44
N LEU A 142 4.09 5.48 -12.21
CA LEU A 142 4.33 6.90 -12.47
C LEU A 142 5.39 7.50 -11.52
N LEU A 143 5.47 7.03 -10.26
CA LEU A 143 6.48 7.47 -9.30
C LEU A 143 7.82 6.76 -9.45
N LEU A 144 7.87 5.68 -10.22
CA LEU A 144 9.02 4.80 -10.28
C LEU A 144 10.32 5.49 -10.72
N PRO A 145 10.34 6.40 -11.71
CA PRO A 145 11.56 7.12 -12.05
C PRO A 145 12.20 7.84 -10.86
N ARG A 146 11.37 8.50 -10.05
CA ARG A 146 11.84 9.21 -8.87
C ARG A 146 12.23 8.27 -7.74
N ILE A 147 11.52 7.17 -7.55
CA ILE A 147 11.87 6.12 -6.57
C ILE A 147 13.25 5.52 -6.93
N LEU A 148 13.49 5.22 -8.20
CA LEU A 148 14.78 4.69 -8.67
C LEU A 148 15.91 5.70 -8.50
N ALA A 149 15.68 6.96 -8.79
CA ALA A 149 16.65 8.04 -8.55
C ALA A 149 16.95 8.25 -7.06
N SER A 150 16.05 7.79 -6.18
CA SER A 150 16.18 7.91 -4.72
C SER A 150 16.74 6.64 -4.05
N ALA A 151 17.22 5.67 -4.83
CA ALA A 151 17.74 4.42 -4.28
C ALA A 151 18.89 4.67 -3.27
N PRO A 152 18.96 3.91 -2.15
CA PRO A 152 18.09 2.78 -1.82
C PRO A 152 16.69 3.20 -1.40
N ALA A 153 15.66 2.56 -1.99
CA ALA A 153 14.27 2.87 -1.75
C ALA A 153 13.42 1.61 -1.55
N ARG A 154 12.23 1.77 -0.96
CA ARG A 154 11.35 0.66 -0.62
C ARG A 154 9.91 0.92 -1.04
N ILE A 155 9.27 -0.10 -1.61
CA ILE A 155 7.84 -0.11 -1.93
C ILE A 155 7.18 -1.19 -1.07
N VAL A 156 6.15 -0.80 -0.31
CA VAL A 156 5.43 -1.67 0.62
C VAL A 156 3.96 -1.74 0.20
N ASN A 157 3.51 -2.91 -0.25
CA ASN A 157 2.14 -3.15 -0.70
C ASN A 157 1.32 -3.84 0.39
N VAL A 158 0.31 -3.15 0.92
CA VAL A 158 -0.56 -3.71 1.95
C VAL A 158 -1.59 -4.65 1.32
N SER A 159 -1.38 -5.97 1.54
CA SER A 159 -2.29 -7.02 1.17
C SER A 159 -3.19 -7.43 2.37
N SER A 160 -3.59 -8.68 2.44
CA SER A 160 -4.43 -9.24 3.50
C SER A 160 -4.37 -10.77 3.44
N LEU A 161 -4.66 -11.48 4.52
CA LEU A 161 -4.91 -12.93 4.50
C LEU A 161 -6.04 -13.32 3.53
N ALA A 162 -6.93 -12.40 3.18
CA ALA A 162 -7.97 -12.63 2.20
C ALA A 162 -7.44 -13.05 0.83
N TYR A 163 -6.17 -12.80 0.50
CA TYR A 163 -5.56 -13.24 -0.76
C TYR A 163 -5.63 -14.76 -0.95
N GLU A 164 -5.59 -15.54 0.13
CA GLU A 164 -5.65 -16.99 0.09
C GLU A 164 -6.93 -17.52 -0.56
N TYR A 165 -8.01 -16.76 -0.45
CA TYR A 165 -9.31 -17.02 -1.08
C TYR A 165 -9.47 -16.29 -2.41
N GLY A 166 -8.46 -15.51 -2.80
CA GLY A 166 -8.47 -14.71 -4.03
C GLY A 166 -8.25 -15.57 -5.26
N ARG A 167 -8.89 -15.16 -6.35
CA ARG A 167 -8.64 -15.64 -7.72
C ARG A 167 -8.74 -14.47 -8.67
N ILE A 168 -7.90 -14.42 -9.70
CA ILE A 168 -8.07 -13.44 -10.77
C ILE A 168 -9.10 -13.98 -11.75
N HIS A 169 -10.21 -13.29 -11.85
CA HIS A 169 -11.32 -13.66 -12.74
C HIS A 169 -11.06 -13.10 -14.15
N TRP A 170 -10.19 -13.75 -14.92
CA TRP A 170 -9.70 -13.27 -16.21
C TRP A 170 -10.82 -12.86 -17.19
N ASP A 171 -11.90 -13.63 -17.26
CA ASP A 171 -13.06 -13.36 -18.14
C ASP A 171 -14.11 -12.44 -17.53
N ASN A 172 -13.90 -11.99 -16.28
CA ASN A 172 -14.85 -11.19 -15.52
C ASN A 172 -14.18 -10.36 -14.44
N LEU A 173 -13.07 -9.71 -14.81
CA LEU A 173 -12.21 -8.96 -13.86
C LEU A 173 -12.98 -7.90 -13.06
N SER A 174 -13.94 -7.24 -13.73
CA SER A 174 -14.83 -6.24 -13.12
C SER A 174 -16.02 -6.85 -12.36
N LEU A 175 -16.07 -8.17 -12.22
CA LEU A 175 -17.15 -8.89 -11.52
C LEU A 175 -18.56 -8.42 -11.92
N GLU A 176 -18.80 -8.20 -13.20
CA GLU A 176 -20.11 -7.78 -13.73
C GLU A 176 -21.17 -8.85 -13.50
N ARG A 177 -20.73 -10.10 -13.56
CA ARG A 177 -21.53 -11.28 -13.25
C ARG A 177 -21.18 -11.80 -11.88
N ASN A 178 -22.18 -12.03 -11.03
CA ASN A 178 -22.02 -12.63 -9.70
C ASN A 178 -21.08 -11.85 -8.77
N TYR A 179 -21.31 -10.54 -8.63
CA TYR A 179 -20.55 -9.72 -7.71
C TYR A 179 -20.64 -10.25 -6.27
N GLY A 180 -19.48 -10.39 -5.64
CA GLY A 180 -19.34 -10.67 -4.22
C GLY A 180 -18.34 -9.70 -3.60
N MET A 181 -18.73 -9.01 -2.53
CA MET A 181 -17.87 -8.06 -1.83
C MET A 181 -16.54 -8.69 -1.40
N PHE A 182 -16.59 -9.90 -0.82
CA PHE A 182 -15.39 -10.62 -0.39
C PHE A 182 -14.59 -11.13 -1.60
N THR A 183 -15.26 -11.53 -2.69
CA THR A 183 -14.61 -11.94 -3.94
C THR A 183 -13.82 -10.78 -4.55
N ALA A 184 -14.43 -9.59 -4.65
CA ALA A 184 -13.75 -8.39 -5.15
C ALA A 184 -12.54 -8.01 -4.28
N TYR A 185 -12.71 -8.06 -2.97
CA TYR A 185 -11.64 -7.74 -2.02
C TYR A 185 -10.50 -8.75 -2.10
N SER A 186 -10.77 -10.05 -2.02
CA SER A 186 -9.74 -11.09 -2.08
C SER A 186 -9.02 -11.12 -3.44
N GLN A 187 -9.73 -10.90 -4.55
CA GLN A 187 -9.11 -10.68 -5.87
C GLN A 187 -8.12 -9.50 -5.83
N SER A 188 -8.52 -8.35 -5.27
CA SER A 188 -7.64 -7.18 -5.19
C SER A 188 -6.41 -7.42 -4.32
N LYS A 189 -6.54 -8.22 -3.24
CA LYS A 189 -5.41 -8.52 -2.34
C LYS A 189 -4.46 -9.57 -2.91
N LEU A 190 -4.95 -10.52 -3.69
CA LEU A 190 -4.12 -11.41 -4.52
C LEU A 190 -3.37 -10.61 -5.58
N ALA A 191 -4.06 -9.69 -6.28
CA ALA A 191 -3.44 -8.84 -7.29
C ALA A 191 -2.27 -8.00 -6.72
N ASN A 192 -2.39 -7.50 -5.49
CA ASN A 192 -1.29 -6.79 -4.82
C ASN A 192 -0.05 -7.68 -4.60
N ILE A 193 -0.23 -8.97 -4.32
CA ILE A 193 0.89 -9.92 -4.16
C ILE A 193 1.53 -10.23 -5.52
N LEU A 194 0.73 -10.55 -6.54
CA LEU A 194 1.22 -10.81 -7.89
C LEU A 194 1.99 -9.60 -8.44
N PHE A 195 1.46 -8.38 -8.25
CA PHE A 195 2.13 -7.13 -8.57
C PHE A 195 3.46 -6.96 -7.86
N THR A 196 3.50 -7.23 -6.56
CA THR A 196 4.73 -7.16 -5.75
C THR A 196 5.80 -8.04 -6.33
N ARG A 197 5.48 -9.29 -6.66
CA ARG A 197 6.41 -10.27 -7.20
C ARG A 197 6.94 -9.88 -8.58
N GLU A 198 6.04 -9.48 -9.47
CA GLU A 198 6.42 -9.05 -10.82
C GLU A 198 7.27 -7.78 -10.79
N LEU A 199 6.86 -6.77 -10.00
CA LEU A 199 7.62 -5.54 -9.88
C LEU A 199 9.01 -5.79 -9.25
N ALA A 200 9.10 -6.64 -8.23
CA ALA A 200 10.38 -7.01 -7.62
C ALA A 200 11.33 -7.68 -8.61
N SER A 201 10.82 -8.58 -9.45
CA SER A 201 11.60 -9.21 -10.52
C SER A 201 12.12 -8.19 -11.54
N ARG A 202 11.28 -7.22 -11.93
CA ARG A 202 11.65 -6.17 -12.88
C ARG A 202 12.67 -5.18 -12.33
N LEU A 203 12.69 -4.97 -11.02
CA LEU A 203 13.58 -4.03 -10.31
C LEU A 203 14.84 -4.69 -9.74
N ASP A 204 15.08 -5.96 -10.03
CA ASP A 204 16.24 -6.67 -9.50
C ASP A 204 17.55 -5.94 -9.81
N GLY A 205 18.39 -5.77 -8.79
CA GLY A 205 19.66 -5.04 -8.87
C GLY A 205 19.55 -3.53 -9.07
N MET A 206 18.35 -2.91 -9.00
CA MET A 206 18.16 -1.46 -9.17
C MET A 206 18.14 -0.67 -7.84
N GLY A 207 18.43 -1.31 -6.71
CA GLY A 207 18.45 -0.65 -5.40
C GLY A 207 17.09 -0.30 -4.83
N VAL A 208 16.02 -0.88 -5.37
CA VAL A 208 14.64 -0.72 -4.86
C VAL A 208 14.10 -2.09 -4.47
N THR A 209 13.65 -2.23 -3.23
CA THR A 209 12.97 -3.45 -2.77
C THR A 209 11.46 -3.26 -2.77
N VAL A 210 10.73 -4.32 -3.13
CA VAL A 210 9.27 -4.33 -3.21
C VAL A 210 8.75 -5.52 -2.42
N ASN A 211 8.02 -5.28 -1.33
CA ASN A 211 7.47 -6.34 -0.51
C ASN A 211 5.97 -6.12 -0.25
N SER A 212 5.25 -7.22 -0.08
CA SER A 212 3.85 -7.21 0.33
C SER A 212 3.69 -7.72 1.75
N LEU A 213 2.60 -7.33 2.39
CA LEU A 213 2.33 -7.76 3.76
C LEU A 213 0.84 -7.90 4.08
N CYS A 214 0.56 -8.66 5.15
CA CYS A 214 -0.70 -8.60 5.87
C CYS A 214 -0.48 -7.83 7.18
N PRO A 215 -1.24 -6.76 7.43
CA PRO A 215 -1.17 -6.02 8.70
C PRO A 215 -1.82 -6.80 9.86
N GLY A 216 -2.48 -7.91 9.57
CA GLY A 216 -3.34 -8.64 10.48
C GLY A 216 -4.80 -8.18 10.38
N VAL A 217 -5.68 -8.87 11.10
CA VAL A 217 -7.10 -8.51 11.15
C VAL A 217 -7.28 -7.43 12.23
N SER A 218 -7.42 -6.18 11.81
CA SER A 218 -7.79 -5.11 12.73
C SER A 218 -9.30 -4.83 12.67
N ALA A 219 -9.89 -4.49 13.81
CA ALA A 219 -11.33 -4.20 13.92
C ALA A 219 -11.76 -2.94 13.17
N THR A 220 -10.81 -2.15 12.66
CA THR A 220 -11.07 -0.77 12.22
C THR A 220 -11.70 -0.65 10.84
N ASP A 221 -11.46 -1.57 9.91
CA ASP A 221 -11.79 -1.34 8.50
C ASP A 221 -12.80 -2.32 7.90
N ILE A 222 -12.75 -3.59 8.25
CA ILE A 222 -13.68 -4.60 7.72
C ILE A 222 -15.10 -4.36 8.26
N THR A 223 -15.20 -3.88 9.51
CA THR A 223 -16.50 -3.68 10.17
C THR A 223 -17.21 -2.39 9.80
N ARG A 224 -16.54 -1.43 9.14
CA ARG A 224 -17.14 -0.16 8.70
C ARG A 224 -18.31 -0.35 7.74
N PHE A 225 -18.30 -1.42 6.96
CA PHE A 225 -19.29 -1.71 5.92
C PHE A 225 -20.38 -2.66 6.37
N TYR A 226 -20.26 -3.27 7.53
CA TYR A 226 -21.30 -4.15 8.10
C TYR A 226 -22.23 -3.35 9.01
N GLY A 227 -23.55 -3.45 8.78
CA GLY A 227 -24.57 -2.88 9.66
C GLY A 227 -24.38 -3.36 11.11
N GLY A 228 -24.87 -2.57 12.08
CA GLY A 228 -24.58 -2.71 13.52
C GLY A 228 -24.72 -4.11 14.12
N VAL A 229 -25.55 -4.99 13.54
CA VAL A 229 -25.74 -6.38 14.01
C VAL A 229 -24.56 -7.27 13.63
N ILE A 230 -24.09 -7.20 12.39
CA ILE A 230 -22.95 -8.00 11.90
C ILE A 230 -21.67 -7.53 12.60
N ARG A 231 -21.51 -6.23 12.85
CA ARG A 231 -20.39 -5.68 13.62
C ARG A 231 -20.36 -6.22 15.06
N LYS A 232 -21.53 -6.39 15.69
CA LYS A 232 -21.62 -6.99 17.03
C LYS A 232 -21.27 -8.48 17.00
N ILE A 233 -21.74 -9.22 15.99
CA ILE A 233 -21.45 -10.66 15.84
C ILE A 233 -19.95 -10.88 15.57
N TRP A 234 -19.30 -10.09 14.71
CA TRP A 234 -17.84 -10.11 14.51
C TRP A 234 -17.07 -9.78 15.78
N GLY A 235 -17.52 -8.76 16.53
CA GLY A 235 -16.91 -8.40 17.81
C GLY A 235 -17.01 -9.51 18.87
N TYR A 236 -18.03 -10.35 18.81
CA TYR A 236 -18.19 -11.51 19.70
C TYR A 236 -17.45 -12.77 19.24
N LEU A 237 -17.33 -12.98 17.92
CA LEU A 237 -16.74 -14.20 17.36
C LEU A 237 -15.22 -14.10 17.12
N CYS A 238 -14.66 -12.90 17.05
CA CYS A 238 -13.23 -12.69 16.73
C CYS A 238 -12.40 -11.92 17.77
N PRO A 239 -12.66 -11.96 19.09
CA PRO A 239 -11.80 -11.25 20.05
C PRO A 239 -10.39 -11.83 20.13
N LEU A 240 -10.18 -13.09 19.71
CA LEU A 240 -8.90 -13.81 19.76
C LEU A 240 -8.01 -13.57 18.52
N VAL A 241 -8.52 -12.90 17.47
CA VAL A 241 -7.79 -12.72 16.19
C VAL A 241 -7.58 -11.24 15.87
N GLN A 242 -8.19 -10.32 16.64
CA GLN A 242 -8.06 -8.88 16.39
C GLN A 242 -6.76 -8.35 16.97
N LYS A 243 -5.89 -7.87 16.07
CA LYS A 243 -4.71 -7.09 16.46
C LYS A 243 -5.11 -5.71 16.94
N THR A 244 -4.41 -5.21 17.93
CA THR A 244 -4.45 -3.79 18.29
C THR A 244 -3.87 -2.95 17.14
N ILE A 245 -4.20 -1.66 17.11
CA ILE A 245 -3.66 -0.74 16.08
C ILE A 245 -2.12 -0.74 16.08
N PRO A 246 -1.40 -0.68 17.21
CA PRO A 246 0.05 -0.79 17.24
C PRO A 246 0.59 -2.09 16.63
N GLU A 247 -0.05 -3.23 16.89
CA GLU A 247 0.34 -4.51 16.29
C GLU A 247 0.10 -4.55 14.77
N ALA A 248 -0.96 -3.88 14.28
CA ALA A 248 -1.29 -3.85 12.85
C ALA A 248 -0.28 -3.06 12.02
N ILE A 249 0.29 -1.97 12.55
CA ILE A 249 1.29 -1.17 11.83
C ILE A 249 2.70 -1.75 11.93
N THR A 250 2.96 -2.62 12.88
CA THR A 250 4.28 -3.20 13.17
C THR A 250 4.93 -3.83 11.94
N THR A 251 4.16 -4.62 11.18
CA THR A 251 4.68 -5.27 9.96
C THR A 251 4.91 -4.25 8.82
N ILE A 252 4.10 -3.18 8.75
CA ILE A 252 4.33 -2.11 7.76
C ILE A 252 5.66 -1.41 8.06
N LEU A 253 5.88 -1.02 9.31
CA LEU A 253 7.11 -0.36 9.74
C LEU A 253 8.33 -1.27 9.58
N PHE A 254 8.20 -2.56 9.89
CA PHE A 254 9.23 -3.56 9.67
C PHE A 254 9.62 -3.65 8.19
N CYS A 255 8.66 -3.82 7.28
CA CYS A 255 8.94 -3.88 5.83
C CYS A 255 9.53 -2.56 5.30
N ALA A 256 9.13 -1.43 5.87
CA ALA A 256 9.58 -0.11 5.43
C ALA A 256 10.96 0.28 5.97
N LEU A 257 11.38 -0.19 7.17
CA LEU A 257 12.50 0.38 7.89
C LEU A 257 13.58 -0.63 8.33
N ASP A 258 13.24 -1.93 8.47
CA ASP A 258 14.23 -2.87 9.02
C ASP A 258 15.34 -3.16 8.02
N LYS A 259 16.59 -2.98 8.45
CA LYS A 259 17.78 -3.19 7.60
C LYS A 259 18.00 -4.64 7.20
N SER A 260 17.46 -5.59 7.96
CA SER A 260 17.55 -7.01 7.56
C SER A 260 16.84 -7.30 6.23
N LEU A 261 15.97 -6.37 5.77
CA LEU A 261 15.23 -6.48 4.53
C LEU A 261 15.83 -5.67 3.37
N ASP A 262 17.05 -5.13 3.52
CA ASP A 262 17.69 -4.31 2.46
C ASP A 262 17.92 -5.10 1.15
N ALA A 263 18.05 -6.42 1.23
CA ALA A 263 18.18 -7.31 0.08
C ALA A 263 16.90 -8.13 -0.21
N ASP A 264 15.89 -8.03 0.63
CA ASP A 264 14.66 -8.82 0.49
C ASP A 264 13.67 -8.10 -0.43
N SER A 265 13.36 -8.71 -1.57
CA SER A 265 12.39 -8.18 -2.55
C SER A 265 11.49 -9.29 -3.11
N GLY A 266 10.22 -9.01 -3.34
CA GLY A 266 9.26 -9.96 -3.87
C GLY A 266 8.60 -10.86 -2.81
N PHE A 267 8.81 -10.59 -1.53
CA PHE A 267 8.33 -11.45 -0.44
C PHE A 267 7.04 -10.93 0.20
N TYR A 268 6.41 -11.84 0.95
CA TYR A 268 5.21 -11.56 1.73
C TYR A 268 5.49 -11.73 3.22
N TYR A 269 5.05 -10.76 4.01
CA TYR A 269 5.29 -10.69 5.44
C TYR A 269 3.98 -10.66 6.23
N SER A 270 3.99 -11.32 7.38
CA SER A 270 2.99 -11.17 8.43
C SER A 270 3.66 -11.34 9.78
N ASP A 271 3.29 -10.56 10.78
CA ASP A 271 3.89 -10.59 12.12
C ASP A 271 5.42 -10.40 12.11
N CYS A 272 5.91 -9.46 11.29
CA CYS A 272 7.33 -9.18 11.08
C CYS A 272 8.16 -10.40 10.66
N ALA A 273 7.53 -11.40 10.07
CA ALA A 273 8.17 -12.60 9.57
C ALA A 273 7.76 -12.90 8.14
N ARG A 274 8.71 -13.34 7.33
CA ARG A 274 8.43 -13.85 5.99
C ARG A 274 7.50 -15.06 6.09
N LYS A 275 6.48 -15.09 5.25
CA LYS A 275 5.50 -16.19 5.16
C LYS A 275 5.51 -16.80 3.77
N GLU A 276 5.29 -18.09 3.73
CA GLU A 276 5.06 -18.78 2.48
C GLU A 276 3.71 -18.37 1.89
N LEU A 277 3.70 -18.19 0.58
CA LEU A 277 2.50 -17.86 -0.17
C LEU A 277 1.75 -19.13 -0.57
N ALA A 278 0.44 -19.03 -0.66
CA ALA A 278 -0.38 -20.07 -1.27
C ALA A 278 0.02 -20.30 -2.75
N PRO A 279 -0.09 -21.52 -3.29
CA PRO A 279 0.42 -21.86 -4.62
C PRO A 279 -0.07 -20.93 -5.76
N HIS A 280 -1.33 -20.50 -5.73
CA HIS A 280 -1.88 -19.60 -6.75
C HIS A 280 -1.30 -18.18 -6.72
N ALA A 281 -0.74 -17.76 -5.58
CA ALA A 281 -0.03 -16.47 -5.45
C ALA A 281 1.45 -16.57 -5.88
N LEU A 282 1.94 -17.78 -6.18
CA LEU A 282 3.28 -18.05 -6.68
C LEU A 282 3.34 -18.12 -8.20
N SER A 283 2.21 -18.10 -8.92
CA SER A 283 2.14 -18.19 -10.37
C SER A 283 2.84 -16.98 -11.02
N GLU A 284 3.97 -17.23 -11.67
CA GLU A 284 4.70 -16.22 -12.45
C GLU A 284 3.92 -15.87 -13.73
N GLU A 285 3.23 -16.86 -14.33
CA GLU A 285 2.38 -16.65 -15.48
C GLU A 285 1.24 -15.67 -15.17
N ASP A 286 0.54 -15.88 -14.04
CA ASP A 286 -0.53 -14.99 -13.60
C ASP A 286 -0.01 -13.60 -13.24
N ALA A 287 1.17 -13.49 -12.61
CA ALA A 287 1.79 -12.23 -12.26
C ALA A 287 2.10 -11.41 -13.53
N LYS A 288 2.73 -12.03 -14.53
CA LYS A 288 3.03 -11.39 -15.82
C LYS A 288 1.77 -11.04 -16.60
N LYS A 289 0.82 -11.96 -16.69
CA LYS A 289 -0.46 -11.73 -17.38
C LYS A 289 -1.24 -10.57 -16.75
N LEU A 290 -1.27 -10.51 -15.41
CA LEU A 290 -1.92 -9.42 -14.70
C LEU A 290 -1.20 -8.09 -14.93
N TRP A 291 0.13 -8.10 -14.96
CA TRP A 291 0.94 -6.94 -15.27
C TRP A 291 0.63 -6.36 -16.65
N ASP A 292 0.71 -7.18 -17.70
CA ASP A 292 0.48 -6.77 -19.08
C ASP A 292 -0.95 -6.23 -19.29
N LEU A 293 -1.94 -6.91 -18.69
CA LEU A 293 -3.32 -6.44 -18.66
C LEU A 293 -3.46 -5.10 -17.95
N SER A 294 -2.78 -4.93 -16.83
CA SER A 294 -2.85 -3.69 -16.03
C SER A 294 -2.23 -2.51 -16.76
N LEU A 295 -1.11 -2.68 -17.46
CA LEU A 295 -0.55 -1.65 -18.33
C LEU A 295 -1.60 -1.18 -19.36
N THR A 296 -2.24 -2.12 -20.06
CA THR A 296 -3.29 -1.82 -21.03
C THR A 296 -4.46 -1.06 -20.39
N LEU A 297 -4.92 -1.50 -19.20
CA LEU A 297 -6.07 -0.90 -18.51
C LEU A 297 -5.79 0.54 -18.03
N VAL A 298 -4.54 0.86 -17.65
CA VAL A 298 -4.18 2.21 -17.22
C VAL A 298 -3.59 3.08 -18.33
N GLY A 299 -3.52 2.56 -19.58
CA GLY A 299 -3.02 3.30 -20.74
C GLY A 299 -1.52 3.56 -20.72
N LEU A 300 -0.72 2.62 -20.19
CA LEU A 300 0.74 2.65 -20.26
C LEU A 300 1.24 1.65 -21.31
N GLU A 301 2.13 2.08 -22.20
CA GLU A 301 2.65 1.21 -23.27
C GLU A 301 3.78 0.31 -22.80
N GLU A 302 4.67 0.82 -21.91
CA GLU A 302 5.82 0.05 -21.46
C GLU A 302 6.21 0.36 -20.01
N PHE A 303 6.83 -0.62 -19.37
CA PHE A 303 7.59 -0.45 -18.13
C PHE A 303 8.98 0.11 -18.47
N PRO A 304 9.52 1.04 -17.67
CA PRO A 304 10.88 1.55 -17.92
C PRO A 304 11.89 0.40 -17.82
N VAL A 305 12.40 -0.03 -18.96
CA VAL A 305 13.46 -1.02 -19.08
C VAL A 305 14.81 -0.30 -18.90
N LYS A 306 15.78 -0.95 -18.24
CA LYS A 306 17.17 -0.50 -18.28
C LYS A 306 17.61 -0.40 -19.75
N ASP A 307 17.72 0.80 -20.27
CA ASP A 307 18.54 1.03 -21.44
C ASP A 307 20.01 0.92 -20.96
N ASN A 308 20.74 -0.06 -21.49
CA ASN A 308 22.18 -0.23 -21.21
C ASN A 308 23.04 0.90 -21.79
N LYS A 309 22.43 1.98 -22.26
CA LYS A 309 23.10 3.19 -22.76
C LYS A 309 22.53 4.41 -22.04
N ALA A 310 23.42 5.07 -21.35
CA ALA A 310 23.21 6.32 -20.62
C ALA A 310 22.00 7.16 -21.02
N ASP A 311 21.32 7.68 -20.00
CA ASP A 311 20.30 8.71 -19.99
C ASP A 311 18.82 8.29 -19.96
N GLY A 312 18.27 8.36 -18.76
CA GLY A 312 16.87 8.74 -18.53
C GLY A 312 15.83 7.66 -18.78
N LEU A 313 15.36 7.04 -17.68
CA LEU A 313 14.10 6.31 -17.67
C LEU A 313 12.97 7.21 -18.24
N ARG A 314 12.33 6.79 -19.33
CA ARG A 314 11.12 7.41 -19.85
C ARG A 314 9.95 6.47 -19.64
N ILE A 315 8.94 6.91 -18.86
CA ILE A 315 7.60 6.35 -18.92
C ILE A 315 6.87 7.14 -20.00
N VAL A 316 6.51 6.47 -21.09
CA VAL A 316 5.68 7.09 -22.13
C VAL A 316 4.22 6.81 -21.74
N ALA A 317 3.49 7.86 -21.37
CA ALA A 317 2.05 7.80 -21.28
C ALA A 317 1.50 7.94 -22.71
N ALA A 318 0.60 7.03 -23.09
CA ALA A 318 -0.10 7.10 -24.36
C ALA A 318 -1.09 8.26 -24.40
#